data_de5b645f467b6f0e8e32dba52ddb18fc
#
_entry.id   de5b645f467b6f0e8e32dba52ddb18fc
#
_cell.length_a   1.000
_cell.length_b   1.000
_cell.length_c   1.000
_cell.angle_alpha   90.00
_cell.angle_beta   90.00
_cell.angle_gamma   90.00
#
_symmetry.space_group_name_H-M   'P 1'
#
loop_
_entity.id
_entity.type
_entity.pdbx_description
1 polymer ?
#
loop_
_entity_poly.entity_id
_entity_poly.type
_entity_poly.pdbx_seq_one_letter_code
_entity_poly.pdbx_strand_id
1 'polypeptide(L)'
;MSADYIMPIDLKKIAIFRIEDVMAENLMLKFVNIPRLMPEKRDATDRAHDFGEIYSDFAEAKAEEQASRCSQCGVPYCQTHCPLHNNIPDWLRLTAEGRLREAYEISQATNTFPEICGRICPQDRLCE
;
A
#
# COMPACT_ATOMS: atom_id res chain seq x y z
N MET A 1 39.08 45.49 -0.56
CA MET A 1 39.08 44.44 0.46
C MET A 1 37.94 44.78 1.38
N SER A 2 36.80 44.22 1.21
CA SER A 2 35.68 44.38 2.12
C SER A 2 35.12 42.96 2.43
N ALA A 3 35.33 42.63 3.65
CA ALA A 3 34.82 41.43 4.28
C ALA A 3 33.33 41.58 4.57
N ASP A 4 32.67 40.44 4.70
CA ASP A 4 31.48 40.18 5.52
C ASP A 4 30.11 40.64 4.96
N TYR A 5 29.63 39.86 3.99
CA TYR A 5 28.17 39.76 3.83
C TYR A 5 27.70 38.40 4.33
N ILE A 6 27.74 38.22 5.64
CA ILE A 6 27.00 37.14 6.31
C ILE A 6 25.60 37.68 6.53
N MET A 7 24.64 37.23 5.71
CA MET A 7 23.24 37.53 5.97
C MET A 7 22.85 36.90 7.31
N PRO A 8 22.18 37.64 8.21
CA PRO A 8 21.64 37.04 9.43
C PRO A 8 20.55 36.03 9.07
N ILE A 9 20.78 34.81 9.46
CA ILE A 9 19.76 33.75 9.36
C ILE A 9 18.63 34.13 10.32
N ASP A 10 17.48 34.48 9.76
CA ASP A 10 16.27 34.74 10.53
C ASP A 10 15.74 33.43 11.12
N LEU A 11 16.14 33.18 12.36
CA LEU A 11 15.74 31.99 13.12
C LEU A 11 14.21 31.86 13.29
N LYS A 12 13.44 32.93 13.04
CA LYS A 12 11.97 32.88 13.04
C LYS A 12 11.39 32.27 11.77
N LYS A 13 12.18 32.13 10.71
CA LYS A 13 11.78 31.47 9.46
C LYS A 13 12.19 30.02 9.37
N ILE A 14 12.92 29.49 10.34
CA ILE A 14 13.08 28.06 10.49
C ILE A 14 11.76 27.58 11.06
N ALA A 15 10.84 27.22 10.17
CA ALA A 15 9.63 26.49 10.54
C ALA A 15 10.11 25.27 11.34
N ILE A 16 9.87 25.28 12.64
CA ILE A 16 10.01 24.09 13.46
C ILE A 16 8.94 23.17 12.92
N PHE A 17 9.34 22.29 11.99
CA PHE A 17 8.53 21.16 11.58
C PHE A 17 8.19 20.41 12.85
N ARG A 18 6.96 20.56 13.30
CA ARG A 18 6.47 19.78 14.45
C ARG A 18 6.54 18.32 14.03
N ILE A 19 7.09 17.50 14.87
CA ILE A 19 7.08 16.05 14.69
C ILE A 19 5.65 15.55 14.44
N GLU A 20 4.66 16.23 15.02
CA GLU A 20 3.23 16.01 14.80
C GLU A 20 2.80 16.23 13.34
N ASP A 21 3.34 17.24 12.65
CA ASP A 21 3.03 17.52 11.24
C ASP A 21 3.66 16.48 10.31
N VAL A 22 4.80 15.92 10.68
CA VAL A 22 5.46 14.83 9.92
C VAL A 22 4.77 13.48 10.16
N MET A 23 4.21 13.28 11.35
CA MET A 23 3.48 12.05 11.69
C MET A 23 2.03 12.05 11.16
N ALA A 24 1.46 13.22 10.86
CA ALA A 24 0.07 13.35 10.41
C ALA A 24 -0.17 12.85 8.98
N GLU A 25 0.86 12.68 8.18
CA GLU A 25 0.76 12.27 6.77
C GLU A 25 1.41 10.93 6.43
N ASN A 26 1.70 10.08 7.41
CA ASN A 26 2.16 8.74 7.05
C ASN A 26 0.97 7.94 6.54
N LEU A 27 0.83 7.90 5.21
CA LEU A 27 -0.23 7.17 4.53
C LEU A 27 -0.16 5.66 4.80
N MET A 28 1.01 5.17 5.12
CA MET A 28 1.30 3.75 5.33
C MET A 28 1.39 3.39 6.84
N LEU A 29 1.70 2.15 7.16
CA LEU A 29 1.89 1.65 8.52
C LEU A 29 0.60 1.63 9.37
N LYS A 30 -0.56 1.66 8.73
CA LYS A 30 -1.85 1.75 9.45
C LYS A 30 -2.36 0.43 10.00
N PHE A 31 -1.63 -0.67 9.82
CA PHE A 31 -2.04 -1.98 10.35
C PHE A 31 -2.26 -1.99 11.88
N VAL A 32 -1.63 -1.07 12.60
CA VAL A 32 -1.81 -0.91 14.05
C VAL A 32 -3.23 -0.46 14.41
N ASN A 33 -3.85 0.36 13.55
CA ASN A 33 -5.13 1.01 13.81
C ASN A 33 -6.28 0.47 12.93
N ILE A 34 -5.94 -0.13 11.79
CA ILE A 34 -6.92 -0.62 10.82
C ILE A 34 -6.86 -2.15 10.82
N PRO A 35 -7.94 -2.84 11.22
CA PRO A 35 -7.99 -4.28 11.15
C PRO A 35 -7.98 -4.77 9.70
N ARG A 36 -7.56 -6.01 9.51
CA ARG A 36 -7.65 -6.68 8.21
C ARG A 36 -9.12 -6.85 7.82
N LEU A 37 -9.43 -6.48 6.59
CA LEU A 37 -10.73 -6.66 5.98
C LEU A 37 -10.57 -7.37 4.62
N MET A 38 -11.42 -8.36 4.38
CA MET A 38 -11.52 -9.03 3.08
C MET A 38 -12.82 -8.60 2.39
N PRO A 39 -12.88 -8.65 1.06
CA PRO A 39 -14.15 -8.51 0.36
C PRO A 39 -15.16 -9.58 0.82
N GLU A 40 -16.41 -9.21 0.91
CA GLU A 40 -17.47 -10.13 1.26
C GLU A 40 -17.66 -11.19 0.17
N LYS A 41 -17.98 -12.41 0.56
CA LYS A 41 -18.32 -13.45 -0.39
C LYS A 41 -19.81 -13.33 -0.76
N ARG A 42 -20.09 -13.48 -2.04
CA ARG A 42 -21.46 -13.62 -2.53
C ARG A 42 -22.14 -14.83 -1.87
N ASP A 43 -23.45 -14.80 -1.74
CA ASP A 43 -24.20 -15.89 -1.15
C ASP A 43 -23.89 -17.24 -1.83
N ALA A 44 -23.89 -18.32 -1.06
CA ALA A 44 -23.55 -19.64 -1.57
C ALA A 44 -24.58 -20.17 -2.57
N THR A 45 -25.86 -19.81 -2.40
CA THR A 45 -26.93 -20.21 -3.32
C THR A 45 -26.78 -19.53 -4.68
N ASP A 46 -26.45 -18.24 -4.70
CA ASP A 46 -26.20 -17.51 -5.95
C ASP A 46 -25.00 -18.08 -6.70
N ARG A 47 -23.91 -18.36 -5.97
CA ARG A 47 -22.68 -18.94 -6.55
C ARG A 47 -22.86 -20.36 -7.10
N ALA A 48 -23.88 -21.09 -6.61
CA ALA A 48 -24.18 -22.44 -7.12
C ALA A 48 -24.82 -22.41 -8.51
N HIS A 49 -25.33 -21.28 -8.96
CA HIS A 49 -26.07 -21.13 -10.22
C HIS A 49 -25.29 -20.45 -11.32
N ASP A 50 -24.09 -19.93 -11.01
CA ASP A 50 -23.25 -19.25 -12.02
C ASP A 50 -21.76 -19.58 -11.82
N PHE A 51 -20.93 -19.14 -12.77
CA PHE A 51 -19.47 -19.18 -12.69
C PHE A 51 -18.87 -17.79 -12.50
N GLY A 52 -19.66 -16.87 -11.93
CA GLY A 52 -19.23 -15.51 -11.64
C GLY A 52 -18.22 -15.44 -10.49
N GLU A 53 -17.74 -14.23 -10.25
CA GLU A 53 -16.78 -13.95 -9.17
C GLU A 53 -17.36 -14.37 -7.80
N ILE A 54 -16.53 -14.97 -6.98
CA ILE A 54 -16.91 -15.44 -5.62
C ILE A 54 -17.08 -14.25 -4.66
N TYR A 55 -16.20 -13.28 -4.77
CA TYR A 55 -16.19 -12.10 -3.91
C TYR A 55 -16.97 -10.94 -4.54
N SER A 56 -17.60 -10.15 -3.69
CA SER A 56 -18.15 -8.86 -4.09
C SER A 56 -17.03 -7.87 -4.45
N ASP A 57 -17.38 -6.85 -5.24
CA ASP A 57 -16.44 -5.79 -5.59
C ASP A 57 -15.89 -5.13 -4.32
N PHE A 58 -14.58 -4.96 -4.30
CA PHE A 58 -13.89 -4.27 -3.22
C PHE A 58 -13.80 -2.79 -3.58
N ALA A 59 -14.61 -1.97 -2.92
CA ALA A 59 -14.65 -0.53 -3.18
C ALA A 59 -13.24 0.09 -3.12
N GLU A 60 -12.95 0.98 -4.06
CA GLU A 60 -11.64 1.63 -4.22
C GLU A 60 -11.13 2.23 -2.92
N ALA A 61 -11.97 2.99 -2.20
CA ALA A 61 -11.61 3.57 -0.90
C ALA A 61 -11.24 2.51 0.16
N LYS A 62 -11.84 1.32 0.09
CA LYS A 62 -11.49 0.21 0.98
C LYS A 62 -10.18 -0.45 0.56
N ALA A 63 -9.90 -0.53 -0.73
CA ALA A 63 -8.62 -1.03 -1.24
C ALA A 63 -7.47 -0.09 -0.82
N GLU A 64 -7.65 1.22 -0.93
CA GLU A 64 -6.72 2.24 -0.45
C GLU A 64 -6.47 2.11 1.06
N GLU A 65 -7.54 2.02 1.86
CA GLU A 65 -7.46 1.83 3.31
C GLU A 65 -6.68 0.56 3.66
N GLN A 66 -7.00 -0.57 3.04
CA GLN A 66 -6.33 -1.84 3.33
C GLN A 66 -4.87 -1.86 2.83
N ALA A 67 -4.57 -1.25 1.69
CA ALA A 67 -3.21 -1.11 1.18
C ALA A 67 -2.34 -0.25 2.10
N SER A 68 -2.91 0.77 2.76
CA SER A 68 -2.20 1.64 3.70
C SER A 68 -1.74 0.92 4.99
N ARG A 69 -2.20 -0.31 5.23
CA ARG A 69 -1.73 -1.14 6.35
C ARG A 69 -0.28 -1.59 6.18
N CYS A 70 0.24 -1.61 4.96
CA CYS A 70 1.61 -2.04 4.68
C CYS A 70 2.63 -1.20 5.46
N SER A 71 3.59 -1.86 6.11
CA SER A 71 4.63 -1.21 6.91
C SER A 71 5.81 -0.68 6.10
N GLN A 72 5.84 -0.90 4.79
CA GLN A 72 6.94 -0.48 3.90
C GLN A 72 8.31 -0.91 4.43
N CYS A 73 8.46 -2.20 4.72
CA CYS A 73 9.67 -2.76 5.34
C CYS A 73 10.91 -2.52 4.46
N GLY A 74 12.05 -2.18 5.10
CA GLY A 74 13.34 -2.08 4.42
C GLY A 74 13.83 -3.42 3.86
N VAL A 75 13.41 -4.55 4.47
CA VAL A 75 13.60 -5.91 3.95
C VAL A 75 12.21 -6.55 3.83
N PRO A 76 11.56 -6.44 2.67
CA PRO A 76 10.18 -6.90 2.50
C PRO A 76 10.12 -8.42 2.34
N TYR A 77 9.81 -9.14 3.40
CA TYR A 77 9.66 -10.59 3.38
C TYR A 77 8.59 -11.07 2.37
N CYS A 78 7.50 -10.33 2.22
CA CYS A 78 6.47 -10.61 1.23
C CYS A 78 7.03 -10.66 -0.21
N GLN A 79 7.95 -9.76 -0.55
CA GLN A 79 8.63 -9.76 -1.85
C GLN A 79 9.70 -10.86 -1.93
N THR A 80 10.49 -11.02 -0.86
CA THR A 80 11.60 -11.98 -0.83
C THR A 80 11.11 -13.41 -0.92
N HIS A 81 9.98 -13.74 -0.28
CA HIS A 81 9.40 -15.08 -0.28
C HIS A 81 8.41 -15.30 -1.44
N CYS A 82 8.05 -14.26 -2.17
CA CYS A 82 7.25 -14.41 -3.37
C CYS A 82 8.06 -15.13 -4.46
N PRO A 83 7.58 -16.25 -5.01
CA PRO A 83 8.29 -16.95 -6.09
C PRO A 83 8.56 -16.09 -7.34
N LEU A 84 7.77 -15.03 -7.53
CA LEU A 84 7.89 -14.07 -8.63
C LEU A 84 8.68 -12.82 -8.23
N HIS A 85 9.11 -12.72 -6.98
CA HIS A 85 9.74 -11.52 -6.42
C HIS A 85 8.96 -10.24 -6.72
N ASN A 86 7.63 -10.32 -6.61
CA ASN A 86 6.76 -9.21 -6.95
C ASN A 86 6.97 -8.01 -6.02
N ASN A 87 6.95 -6.81 -6.57
CA ASN A 87 7.18 -5.54 -5.85
C ASN A 87 5.99 -5.15 -4.97
N ILE A 88 5.62 -6.03 -4.03
CA ILE A 88 4.41 -5.92 -3.21
C ILE A 88 4.35 -4.61 -2.42
N PRO A 89 5.40 -4.17 -1.70
CA PRO A 89 5.33 -2.91 -0.97
C PRO A 89 5.06 -1.69 -1.87
N ASP A 90 5.65 -1.68 -3.07
CA ASP A 90 5.54 -0.54 -3.98
C ASP A 90 4.12 -0.42 -4.55
N TRP A 91 3.53 -1.51 -5.05
CA TRP A 91 2.15 -1.41 -5.56
C TRP A 91 1.12 -1.22 -4.44
N LEU A 92 1.37 -1.69 -3.21
CA LEU A 92 0.52 -1.37 -2.06
C LEU A 92 0.56 0.11 -1.74
N ARG A 93 1.74 0.74 -1.76
CA ARG A 93 1.87 2.18 -1.56
C ARG A 93 1.12 2.97 -2.63
N LEU A 94 1.32 2.62 -3.89
CA LEU A 94 0.63 3.27 -5.01
C LEU A 94 -0.89 3.09 -4.92
N THR A 95 -1.36 1.93 -4.49
CA THR A 95 -2.79 1.70 -4.23
C THR A 95 -3.30 2.61 -3.13
N ALA A 96 -2.57 2.72 -2.01
CA ALA A 96 -2.95 3.61 -0.92
C ALA A 96 -2.95 5.10 -1.31
N GLU A 97 -2.15 5.48 -2.32
CA GLU A 97 -2.11 6.82 -2.91
C GLU A 97 -3.22 7.05 -3.97
N GLY A 98 -4.07 6.07 -4.24
CA GLY A 98 -5.09 6.14 -5.30
C GLY A 98 -4.52 6.04 -6.74
N ARG A 99 -3.25 5.68 -6.89
CA ARG A 99 -2.54 5.56 -8.18
C ARG A 99 -2.67 4.15 -8.75
N LEU A 100 -3.90 3.71 -8.96
CA LEU A 100 -4.21 2.31 -9.30
C LEU A 100 -3.57 1.85 -10.61
N ARG A 101 -3.47 2.70 -11.61
CA ARG A 101 -2.83 2.36 -12.89
C ARG A 101 -1.36 2.02 -12.70
N GLU A 102 -0.64 2.85 -11.98
CA GLU A 102 0.78 2.64 -11.70
C GLU A 102 1.00 1.43 -10.78
N ALA A 103 0.12 1.23 -9.81
CA ALA A 103 0.11 0.03 -8.96
C ALA A 103 0.00 -1.24 -9.81
N TYR A 104 -0.90 -1.24 -10.78
CA TYR A 104 -1.07 -2.34 -11.72
C TYR A 104 0.18 -2.58 -12.58
N GLU A 105 0.76 -1.53 -13.16
CA GLU A 105 1.98 -1.61 -13.96
C GLU A 105 3.15 -2.20 -13.15
N ILE A 106 3.33 -1.79 -11.90
CA ILE A 106 4.35 -2.36 -10.99
C ILE A 106 4.05 -3.82 -10.64
N SER A 107 2.79 -4.15 -10.37
CA SER A 107 2.38 -5.53 -10.08
C SER A 107 2.63 -6.45 -11.28
N GLN A 108 2.36 -5.97 -12.50
CA GLN A 108 2.58 -6.74 -13.72
C GLN A 108 4.06 -6.85 -14.14
N ALA A 109 4.93 -6.01 -13.65
CA ALA A 109 6.33 -5.99 -14.06
C ALA A 109 7.03 -7.34 -13.86
N THR A 110 6.63 -8.11 -12.86
CA THR A 110 7.17 -9.45 -12.56
C THR A 110 6.13 -10.56 -12.60
N ASN A 111 4.87 -10.24 -12.87
CA ASN A 111 3.75 -11.18 -12.80
C ASN A 111 2.75 -10.94 -13.93
N THR A 112 2.71 -11.84 -14.90
CA THR A 112 1.81 -11.74 -16.05
C THR A 112 0.33 -11.96 -15.70
N PHE A 113 0.05 -12.64 -14.57
CA PHE A 113 -1.30 -13.00 -14.13
C PHE A 113 -1.54 -12.62 -12.65
N PRO A 114 -1.51 -11.32 -12.31
CA PRO A 114 -1.65 -10.89 -10.92
C PRO A 114 -2.98 -11.30 -10.30
N GLU A 115 -4.05 -11.36 -11.06
CA GLU A 115 -5.38 -11.79 -10.63
C GLU A 115 -5.43 -13.26 -10.19
N ILE A 116 -4.67 -14.13 -10.84
CA ILE A 116 -4.58 -15.55 -10.46
C ILE A 116 -3.71 -15.71 -9.22
N CYS A 117 -2.53 -15.08 -9.23
CA CYS A 117 -1.59 -15.17 -8.13
C CYS A 117 -2.20 -14.58 -6.84
N GLY A 118 -2.93 -13.47 -6.93
CA GLY A 118 -3.62 -12.86 -5.80
C GLY A 118 -4.69 -13.76 -5.15
N ARG A 119 -5.27 -14.70 -5.91
CA ARG A 119 -6.26 -15.64 -5.38
C ARG A 119 -5.64 -16.89 -4.75
N ILE A 120 -4.49 -17.33 -5.26
CA ILE A 120 -3.80 -18.55 -4.82
C ILE A 120 -2.86 -18.27 -3.66
N CYS A 121 -2.29 -17.07 -3.62
CA CYS A 121 -1.29 -16.70 -2.63
C CYS A 121 -1.84 -16.81 -1.19
N PRO A 122 -1.15 -17.52 -0.29
CA PRO A 122 -1.50 -17.57 1.13
C PRO A 122 -1.07 -16.29 1.83
N GLN A 123 -1.76 -15.19 1.57
CA GLN A 123 -1.44 -13.84 2.04
C GLN A 123 -1.37 -13.75 3.55
N ASP A 124 -2.18 -14.54 4.26
CA ASP A 124 -2.22 -14.65 5.71
C ASP A 124 -0.94 -15.24 6.32
N ARG A 125 -0.08 -15.81 5.49
CA ARG A 125 1.19 -16.42 5.94
C ARG A 125 2.43 -15.72 5.44
N LEU A 126 2.31 -15.01 4.32
CA LEU A 126 3.46 -14.41 3.63
C LEU A 126 3.51 -12.90 3.76
N CYS A 127 2.36 -12.24 3.94
CA CYS A 127 2.25 -10.77 3.94
C CYS A 127 1.84 -10.20 5.30
N GLU A 128 1.42 -11.01 6.26
CA GLU A 128 1.05 -10.59 7.63
C GLU A 128 1.73 -11.44 8.69
#